data_e113696efe78129460833b43e15e972e
#
_entry.id   e113696efe78129460833b43e15e972e
#
_cell.length_a   1.000
_cell.length_b   1.000
_cell.length_c   1.000
_cell.angle_alpha   90.00
_cell.angle_beta   90.00
_cell.angle_gamma   90.00
#
_symmetry.space_group_name_H-M   'P 1'
#
loop_
_entity.id
_entity.type
_entity.pdbx_description
1 polymer ?
#
loop_
_entity_poly.entity_id
_entity_poly.type
_entity_poly.pdbx_seq_one_letter_code
_entity_poly.pdbx_strand_id
1 'polypeptide(L)'
;MRFIFKTSYDQDIRLARHGGHVFWYSLLVAFLVVAPWVIDEYWLAQLTFVLIYGIVGLGLMLLAGFTGQFSIGHAAFLGAGAYTQGVLTNAGVPFPVALIAAAALSAAVGVVVALPALRVKGIYLGIATLSFGFIVEEVFARWESVTGGNAGLHVKAPEIFGWSLGSGDGFYFLCLVVAVISTLGILNLLRSPTGRAFVAIRDSEISAQSMGIHLARYKTMSFAISAALAGLGGALYAHKLSFISPDQFSILQSIDLLL
;
A
#
# COMPACT_ATOMS: atom_id res chain seq x y z
N MET A 1 15.64 -29.99 8.53
CA MET A 1 14.34 -29.54 7.95
C MET A 1 13.29 -30.62 8.26
N ARG A 2 12.27 -30.33 9.06
CA ARG A 2 11.13 -31.24 9.22
C ARG A 2 10.15 -30.96 8.08
N PHE A 3 10.02 -31.89 7.14
CA PHE A 3 8.97 -31.87 6.15
C PHE A 3 7.63 -32.14 6.87
N ILE A 4 6.79 -31.12 6.97
CA ILE A 4 5.45 -31.26 7.55
C ILE A 4 4.53 -31.61 6.38
N PHE A 5 4.16 -32.89 6.29
CA PHE A 5 3.13 -33.33 5.36
C PHE A 5 1.78 -32.75 5.79
N LYS A 6 1.19 -31.94 4.92
CA LYS A 6 -0.15 -31.40 5.10
C LYS A 6 -1.15 -32.42 4.59
N THR A 7 -2.02 -32.88 5.45
CA THR A 7 -3.03 -33.92 5.15
C THR A 7 -4.43 -33.34 4.98
N SER A 8 -4.66 -32.06 5.33
CA SER A 8 -5.95 -31.39 5.19
C SER A 8 -5.80 -29.94 4.77
N TYR A 9 -6.80 -29.42 4.07
CA TYR A 9 -6.89 -28.03 3.62
C TYR A 9 -6.87 -27.03 4.80
N ASP A 10 -7.51 -27.39 5.92
CA ASP A 10 -7.53 -26.56 7.13
C ASP A 10 -6.14 -26.31 7.74
N GLN A 11 -5.21 -27.24 7.55
CA GLN A 11 -3.82 -27.09 7.99
C GLN A 11 -3.05 -26.07 7.14
N ASP A 12 -3.48 -25.83 5.91
CA ASP A 12 -2.87 -24.85 5.03
C ASP A 12 -3.34 -23.42 5.33
N ILE A 13 -4.58 -23.28 5.79
CA ILE A 13 -5.23 -21.99 6.09
C ILE A 13 -4.78 -21.42 7.44
N ARG A 14 -4.28 -22.23 8.39
CA ARG A 14 -3.91 -21.74 9.74
C ARG A 14 -2.76 -20.74 9.70
N LEU A 15 -2.98 -19.54 10.28
CA LEU A 15 -2.00 -18.45 10.44
C LEU A 15 -0.77 -18.92 11.21
N ALA A 16 -0.98 -19.65 12.28
CA ALA A 16 0.07 -20.11 13.17
C ALA A 16 0.23 -21.63 13.02
N ARG A 17 1.30 -22.05 12.37
CA ARG A 17 1.62 -23.48 12.17
C ARG A 17 2.23 -24.12 13.42
N HIS A 18 2.86 -23.33 14.29
CA HIS A 18 3.53 -23.76 15.51
C HIS A 18 3.36 -22.71 16.60
N GLY A 19 3.34 -23.11 17.86
CA GLY A 19 3.29 -22.19 19.00
C GLY A 19 4.39 -21.11 18.96
N GLY A 20 5.55 -21.44 18.41
CA GLY A 20 6.64 -20.47 18.20
C GLY A 20 6.28 -19.29 17.28
N HIS A 21 5.48 -19.51 16.23
CA HIS A 21 5.00 -18.40 15.37
C HIS A 21 4.06 -17.47 16.14
N VAL A 22 3.15 -18.02 16.95
CA VAL A 22 2.26 -17.21 17.79
C VAL A 22 3.07 -16.38 18.77
N PHE A 23 4.07 -16.98 19.42
CA PHE A 23 4.94 -16.29 20.36
C PHE A 23 5.67 -15.11 19.72
N TRP A 24 6.33 -15.31 18.57
CA TRP A 24 7.06 -14.23 17.90
C TRP A 24 6.16 -13.13 17.34
N TYR A 25 4.99 -13.48 16.79
CA TYR A 25 4.04 -12.46 16.32
C TYR A 25 3.41 -11.69 17.48
N SER A 26 3.07 -12.36 18.58
CA SER A 26 2.54 -11.67 19.77
C SER A 26 3.59 -10.79 20.43
N LEU A 27 4.85 -11.22 20.46
CA LEU A 27 5.97 -10.40 20.96
C LEU A 27 6.16 -9.15 20.09
N LEU A 28 6.12 -9.28 18.77
CA LEU A 28 6.24 -8.15 17.85
C LEU A 28 5.09 -7.16 18.04
N VAL A 29 3.84 -7.64 18.10
CA VAL A 29 2.68 -6.78 18.33
C VAL A 29 2.76 -6.11 19.70
N ALA A 30 3.13 -6.85 20.75
CA ALA A 30 3.33 -6.29 22.09
C ALA A 30 4.41 -5.20 22.09
N PHE A 31 5.55 -5.43 21.43
CA PHE A 31 6.62 -4.44 21.26
C PHE A 31 6.09 -3.18 20.57
N LEU A 32 5.37 -3.31 19.45
CA LEU A 32 4.81 -2.17 18.71
C LEU A 32 3.76 -1.41 19.53
N VAL A 33 2.97 -2.09 20.35
CA VAL A 33 1.98 -1.43 21.22
C VAL A 33 2.67 -0.67 22.36
N VAL A 34 3.74 -1.22 22.93
CA VAL A 34 4.47 -0.62 24.07
C VAL A 34 5.45 0.46 23.61
N ALA A 35 5.83 0.48 22.35
CA ALA A 35 6.82 1.39 21.77
C ALA A 35 6.65 2.87 22.18
N PRO A 36 5.44 3.49 22.16
CA PRO A 36 5.28 4.91 22.51
C PRO A 36 5.67 5.25 23.94
N TRP A 37 5.63 4.29 24.88
CA TRP A 37 5.99 4.52 26.29
C TRP A 37 7.46 4.27 26.62
N VAL A 38 8.19 3.62 25.71
CA VAL A 38 9.59 3.19 25.95
C VAL A 38 10.58 3.91 25.05
N ILE A 39 10.12 4.36 23.89
CA ILE A 39 10.97 4.89 22.83
C ILE A 39 10.82 6.42 22.76
N ASP A 40 11.95 7.12 22.55
CA ASP A 40 11.95 8.58 22.36
C ASP A 40 11.15 8.99 21.13
N GLU A 41 10.62 10.22 21.15
CA GLU A 41 9.78 10.79 20.08
C GLU A 41 10.43 10.71 18.69
N TYR A 42 11.74 10.90 18.61
CA TYR A 42 12.49 10.76 17.34
C TYR A 42 12.36 9.35 16.75
N TRP A 43 12.63 8.33 17.55
CA TRP A 43 12.54 6.94 17.10
C TRP A 43 11.11 6.49 16.83
N LEU A 44 10.16 7.02 17.59
CA LEU A 44 8.74 6.79 17.35
C LEU A 44 8.30 7.37 16.01
N ALA A 45 8.82 8.55 15.64
CA ALA A 45 8.59 9.14 14.33
C ALA A 45 9.13 8.26 13.20
N GLN A 46 10.34 7.70 13.36
CA GLN A 46 10.92 6.77 12.39
C GLN A 46 10.10 5.48 12.27
N LEU A 47 9.67 4.93 13.41
CA LEU A 47 8.84 3.73 13.44
C LEU A 47 7.48 3.96 12.73
N THR A 48 6.93 5.17 12.85
CA THR A 48 5.72 5.56 12.11
C THR A 48 5.95 5.51 10.60
N PHE A 49 7.09 6.02 10.10
CA PHE A 49 7.45 5.90 8.68
C PHE A 49 7.60 4.44 8.25
N VAL A 50 8.23 3.60 9.07
CA VAL A 50 8.34 2.16 8.80
C VAL A 50 6.96 1.52 8.66
N LEU A 51 5.98 1.87 9.50
CA LEU A 51 4.62 1.37 9.37
C LEU A 51 3.95 1.84 8.08
N ILE A 52 4.09 3.13 7.73
CA ILE A 52 3.53 3.70 6.50
C ILE A 52 4.14 3.02 5.26
N TYR A 53 5.46 2.95 5.17
CA TYR A 53 6.15 2.28 4.07
C TYR A 53 5.89 0.77 4.06
N GLY A 54 5.69 0.15 5.22
CA GLY A 54 5.26 -1.23 5.34
C GLY A 54 3.92 -1.51 4.68
N ILE A 55 2.93 -0.61 4.81
CA ILE A 55 1.63 -0.73 4.12
C ILE A 55 1.83 -0.68 2.60
N VAL A 56 2.65 0.25 2.10
CA VAL A 56 2.96 0.35 0.67
C VAL A 56 3.71 -0.87 0.18
N GLY A 57 4.69 -1.34 0.96
CA GLY A 57 5.48 -2.55 0.69
C GLY A 57 4.62 -3.82 0.61
N LEU A 58 3.56 -3.94 1.43
CA LEU A 58 2.58 -5.02 1.30
C LEU A 58 1.90 -5.01 -0.08
N GLY A 59 1.57 -3.81 -0.60
CA GLY A 59 1.03 -3.65 -1.94
C GLY A 59 2.01 -4.11 -3.02
N LEU A 60 3.27 -3.67 -2.93
CA LEU A 60 4.33 -4.09 -3.85
C LEU A 60 4.63 -5.58 -3.75
N MET A 61 4.67 -6.14 -2.55
CA MET A 61 4.83 -7.58 -2.33
C MET A 61 3.71 -8.38 -3.02
N LEU A 62 2.46 -7.93 -2.93
CA LEU A 62 1.35 -8.56 -3.61
C LEU A 62 1.54 -8.52 -5.13
N LEU A 63 1.91 -7.35 -5.67
CA LEU A 63 2.03 -7.13 -7.10
C LEU A 63 3.26 -7.85 -7.68
N ALA A 64 4.45 -7.61 -7.16
CA ALA A 64 5.69 -8.18 -7.66
C ALA A 64 5.90 -9.63 -7.17
N GLY A 65 5.68 -9.87 -5.88
CA GLY A 65 5.97 -11.14 -5.24
C GLY A 65 4.97 -12.23 -5.58
N PHE A 66 3.67 -11.94 -5.55
CA PHE A 66 2.62 -12.96 -5.71
C PHE A 66 2.02 -13.01 -7.12
N THR A 67 2.02 -11.91 -7.88
CA THR A 67 1.50 -11.90 -9.26
C THR A 67 2.57 -11.77 -10.34
N GLY A 68 3.83 -11.56 -9.95
CA GLY A 68 4.95 -11.45 -10.90
C GLY A 68 4.88 -10.20 -11.78
N GLN A 69 4.16 -9.17 -11.35
CA GLN A 69 4.00 -7.91 -12.09
C GLN A 69 4.91 -6.85 -11.48
N PHE A 70 5.93 -6.45 -12.22
CA PHE A 70 6.91 -5.48 -11.77
C PHE A 70 6.46 -4.05 -12.05
N SER A 71 6.42 -3.20 -11.01
CA SER A 71 6.02 -1.78 -11.14
C SER A 71 7.08 -0.86 -10.54
N ILE A 72 7.59 0.07 -11.35
CA ILE A 72 8.56 1.11 -10.93
C ILE A 72 7.87 2.46 -10.68
N GLY A 73 6.59 2.59 -10.99
CA GLY A 73 5.81 3.84 -10.81
C GLY A 73 4.95 3.87 -9.54
N HIS A 74 5.35 3.16 -8.47
CA HIS A 74 4.49 2.97 -7.29
C HIS A 74 4.29 4.25 -6.46
N ALA A 75 5.26 5.18 -6.51
CA ALA A 75 5.14 6.50 -5.89
C ALA A 75 3.97 7.33 -6.46
N ALA A 76 3.58 7.11 -7.72
CA ALA A 76 2.42 7.77 -8.30
C ALA A 76 1.10 7.41 -7.56
N PHE A 77 0.92 6.14 -7.17
CA PHE A 77 -0.25 5.71 -6.40
C PHE A 77 -0.20 6.25 -4.96
N LEU A 78 1.00 6.29 -4.37
CA LEU A 78 1.23 6.91 -3.07
C LEU A 78 0.87 8.40 -3.12
N GLY A 79 1.34 9.13 -4.14
CA GLY A 79 1.02 10.53 -4.37
C GLY A 79 -0.47 10.76 -4.60
N ALA A 80 -1.13 9.94 -5.42
CA ALA A 80 -2.57 10.03 -5.64
C ALA A 80 -3.36 9.92 -4.33
N GLY A 81 -2.96 9.00 -3.44
CA GLY A 81 -3.55 8.87 -2.10
C GLY A 81 -3.26 10.08 -1.21
N ALA A 82 -2.02 10.56 -1.19
CA ALA A 82 -1.60 11.71 -0.40
C ALA A 82 -2.35 12.99 -0.78
N TYR A 83 -2.41 13.32 -2.07
CA TYR A 83 -3.15 14.48 -2.54
C TYR A 83 -4.66 14.35 -2.33
N THR A 84 -5.24 13.18 -2.57
CA THR A 84 -6.67 12.96 -2.31
C THR A 84 -7.00 13.19 -0.85
N GLN A 85 -6.21 12.65 0.05
CA GLN A 85 -6.37 12.85 1.49
C GLN A 85 -6.23 14.32 1.87
N GLY A 86 -5.16 14.99 1.41
CA GLY A 86 -4.89 16.39 1.71
C GLY A 86 -6.00 17.34 1.23
N VAL A 87 -6.47 17.16 0.00
CA VAL A 87 -7.55 17.97 -0.58
C VAL A 87 -8.87 17.76 0.18
N LEU A 88 -9.25 16.51 0.45
CA LEU A 88 -10.50 16.19 1.14
C LEU A 88 -10.51 16.67 2.59
N THR A 89 -9.41 16.50 3.33
CA THR A 89 -9.33 16.98 4.72
C THR A 89 -9.30 18.50 4.78
N ASN A 90 -8.66 19.19 3.85
CA ASN A 90 -8.69 20.63 3.75
C ASN A 90 -10.08 21.17 3.39
N ALA A 91 -10.88 20.38 2.63
CA ALA A 91 -12.29 20.67 2.33
C ALA A 91 -13.25 20.37 3.51
N GLY A 92 -12.74 19.86 4.64
CA GLY A 92 -13.54 19.56 5.83
C GLY A 92 -14.15 18.16 5.87
N VAL A 93 -13.74 17.25 4.98
CA VAL A 93 -14.19 15.85 5.01
C VAL A 93 -13.53 15.14 6.19
N PRO A 94 -14.30 14.34 6.99
CA PRO A 94 -13.75 13.58 8.10
C PRO A 94 -12.62 12.66 7.66
N PHE A 95 -11.55 12.58 8.47
CA PHE A 95 -10.34 11.80 8.17
C PHE A 95 -10.62 10.36 7.69
N PRO A 96 -11.48 9.53 8.36
CA PRO A 96 -11.70 8.15 7.92
C PRO A 96 -12.34 8.06 6.51
N VAL A 97 -13.21 9.00 6.18
CA VAL A 97 -13.87 9.05 4.86
C VAL A 97 -12.86 9.44 3.79
N ALA A 98 -12.03 10.45 4.07
CA ALA A 98 -10.95 10.86 3.18
C ALA A 98 -9.94 9.72 2.95
N LEU A 99 -9.60 8.95 4.00
CA LEU A 99 -8.71 7.79 3.92
C LEU A 99 -9.25 6.69 2.99
N ILE A 100 -10.54 6.37 3.10
CA ILE A 100 -11.19 5.40 2.22
C ILE A 100 -11.26 5.93 0.78
N ALA A 101 -11.57 7.22 0.61
CA ALA A 101 -11.59 7.86 -0.71
C ALA A 101 -10.20 7.87 -1.37
N ALA A 102 -9.13 8.13 -0.60
CA ALA A 102 -7.75 8.06 -1.06
C ALA A 102 -7.37 6.66 -1.56
N ALA A 103 -7.73 5.62 -0.80
CA ALA A 103 -7.54 4.23 -1.21
C ALA A 103 -8.33 3.89 -2.47
N ALA A 104 -9.60 4.30 -2.54
CA ALA A 104 -10.49 4.02 -3.67
C ALA A 104 -10.03 4.74 -4.95
N LEU A 105 -9.60 6.01 -4.86
CA LEU A 105 -9.09 6.75 -6.00
C LEU A 105 -7.78 6.15 -6.50
N SER A 106 -6.85 5.83 -5.60
CA SER A 106 -5.60 5.15 -5.97
C SER A 106 -5.87 3.78 -6.60
N ALA A 107 -6.83 3.01 -6.10
CA ALA A 107 -7.27 1.76 -6.72
C ALA A 107 -7.82 1.98 -8.13
N ALA A 108 -8.65 3.00 -8.34
CA ALA A 108 -9.19 3.33 -9.66
C ALA A 108 -8.08 3.69 -10.66
N VAL A 109 -7.10 4.51 -10.22
CA VAL A 109 -5.89 4.81 -11.00
C VAL A 109 -5.11 3.53 -11.30
N GLY A 110 -4.97 2.62 -10.33
CA GLY A 110 -4.35 1.31 -10.50
C GLY A 110 -5.05 0.45 -11.56
N VAL A 111 -6.39 0.46 -11.61
CA VAL A 111 -7.16 -0.22 -12.68
C VAL A 111 -6.84 0.38 -14.05
N VAL A 112 -6.78 1.71 -14.17
CA VAL A 112 -6.45 2.37 -15.44
C VAL A 112 -5.06 1.98 -15.93
N VAL A 113 -4.07 1.94 -15.03
CA VAL A 113 -2.69 1.53 -15.34
C VAL A 113 -2.59 0.04 -15.68
N ALA A 114 -3.43 -0.78 -15.07
CA ALA A 114 -3.46 -2.21 -15.36
C ALA A 114 -3.86 -2.51 -16.80
N LEU A 115 -4.70 -1.67 -17.45
CA LEU A 115 -5.16 -1.92 -18.82
C LEU A 115 -4.01 -2.03 -19.85
N PRO A 116 -3.07 -1.08 -19.96
CA PRO A 116 -1.88 -1.27 -20.77
C PRO A 116 -0.96 -2.38 -20.26
N ALA A 117 -0.89 -2.57 -18.93
CA ALA A 117 -0.10 -3.62 -18.30
C ALA A 117 -0.50 -5.04 -18.72
N LEU A 118 -1.76 -5.25 -19.15
CA LEU A 118 -2.23 -6.54 -19.67
C LEU A 118 -1.54 -6.95 -20.98
N ARG A 119 -1.04 -5.98 -21.74
CA ARG A 119 -0.44 -6.19 -23.08
C ARG A 119 1.06 -6.34 -23.05
N VAL A 120 1.72 -5.99 -21.93
CA VAL A 120 3.18 -6.02 -21.78
C VAL A 120 3.58 -6.90 -20.59
N LYS A 121 4.79 -7.46 -20.66
CA LYS A 121 5.30 -8.39 -19.64
C LYS A 121 6.72 -8.05 -19.22
N GLY A 122 7.09 -8.46 -18.01
CA GLY A 122 8.46 -8.34 -17.53
C GLY A 122 8.95 -6.90 -17.50
N ILE A 123 10.11 -6.64 -18.05
CA ILE A 123 10.78 -5.34 -18.00
C ILE A 123 10.01 -4.22 -18.73
N TYR A 124 9.27 -4.57 -19.79
CA TYR A 124 8.44 -3.59 -20.50
C TYR A 124 7.30 -3.05 -19.65
N LEU A 125 6.76 -3.86 -18.73
CA LEU A 125 5.79 -3.42 -17.74
C LEU A 125 6.42 -2.43 -16.77
N GLY A 126 7.65 -2.69 -16.32
CA GLY A 126 8.41 -1.77 -15.48
C GLY A 126 8.59 -0.40 -16.15
N ILE A 127 8.99 -0.38 -17.43
CA ILE A 127 9.15 0.86 -18.23
C ILE A 127 7.81 1.59 -18.39
N ALA A 128 6.73 0.87 -18.66
CA ALA A 128 5.40 1.47 -18.80
C ALA A 128 4.92 2.11 -17.49
N THR A 129 5.11 1.44 -16.36
CA THR A 129 4.75 1.98 -15.03
C THR A 129 5.66 3.13 -14.60
N LEU A 130 6.93 3.11 -15.00
CA LEU A 130 7.85 4.21 -14.80
C LEU A 130 7.39 5.47 -15.56
N SER A 131 7.06 5.32 -16.85
CA SER A 131 6.53 6.40 -17.68
C SER A 131 5.24 6.97 -17.10
N PHE A 132 4.36 6.10 -16.58
CA PHE A 132 3.17 6.52 -15.87
C PHE A 132 3.53 7.34 -14.61
N GLY A 133 4.56 6.95 -13.86
CA GLY A 133 5.05 7.71 -12.70
C GLY A 133 5.39 9.15 -13.06
N PHE A 134 6.17 9.36 -14.13
CA PHE A 134 6.51 10.71 -14.63
C PHE A 134 5.28 11.52 -15.06
N ILE A 135 4.32 10.88 -15.75
CA ILE A 135 3.09 11.57 -16.17
C ILE A 135 2.31 12.06 -14.94
N VAL A 136 2.18 11.23 -13.91
CA VAL A 136 1.43 11.59 -12.69
C VAL A 136 2.15 12.67 -11.89
N GLU A 137 3.48 12.61 -11.78
CA GLU A 137 4.31 13.65 -11.15
C GLU A 137 4.09 15.00 -11.85
N GLU A 138 4.12 15.03 -13.19
CA GLU A 138 3.88 16.23 -13.99
C GLU A 138 2.43 16.72 -13.85
N VAL A 139 1.45 15.81 -13.74
CA VAL A 139 0.05 16.18 -13.46
C VAL A 139 -0.06 16.86 -12.10
N PHE A 140 0.61 16.34 -11.06
CA PHE A 140 0.60 16.99 -9.75
C PHE A 140 1.27 18.37 -9.78
N ALA A 141 2.35 18.53 -10.54
CA ALA A 141 3.07 19.80 -10.66
C ALA A 141 2.27 20.88 -11.41
N ARG A 142 1.45 20.48 -12.42
CA ARG A 142 0.69 21.44 -13.26
C ARG A 142 -0.74 21.68 -12.81
N TRP A 143 -1.32 20.83 -12.00
CA TRP A 143 -2.72 20.95 -11.58
C TRP A 143 -2.86 21.88 -10.35
N GLU A 144 -2.43 23.14 -10.50
CA GLU A 144 -2.35 24.12 -9.41
C GLU A 144 -3.66 24.29 -8.63
N SER A 145 -4.82 24.21 -9.31
CA SER A 145 -6.13 24.41 -8.67
C SER A 145 -6.50 23.33 -7.63
N VAL A 146 -5.90 22.14 -7.71
CA VAL A 146 -6.23 21.00 -6.83
C VAL A 146 -5.05 20.64 -5.94
N THR A 147 -3.85 20.55 -6.53
CA THR A 147 -2.64 20.08 -5.83
C THR A 147 -1.81 21.19 -5.22
N GLY A 148 -2.11 22.46 -5.58
CA GLY A 148 -1.23 23.59 -5.28
C GLY A 148 0.01 23.66 -6.19
N GLY A 149 0.14 22.75 -7.16
CA GLY A 149 1.25 22.67 -8.09
C GLY A 149 2.60 22.54 -7.39
N ASN A 150 3.63 23.19 -7.91
CA ASN A 150 4.97 23.20 -7.32
C ASN A 150 5.06 23.92 -5.95
N ALA A 151 4.06 24.75 -5.62
CA ALA A 151 4.00 25.38 -4.29
C ALA A 151 3.64 24.38 -3.18
N GLY A 152 3.11 23.20 -3.57
CA GLY A 152 2.72 22.15 -2.65
C GLY A 152 1.41 22.42 -1.90
N LEU A 153 0.99 21.45 -1.12
CA LEU A 153 -0.25 21.49 -0.35
C LEU A 153 0.03 21.26 1.13
N HIS A 154 -0.41 22.20 1.98
CA HIS A 154 -0.46 21.96 3.43
C HIS A 154 -1.64 21.07 3.78
N VAL A 155 -1.38 20.07 4.60
CA VAL A 155 -2.37 19.11 5.05
C VAL A 155 -2.68 19.36 6.52
N LYS A 156 -3.95 19.59 6.84
CA LYS A 156 -4.41 19.78 8.23
C LYS A 156 -4.15 18.55 9.07
N ALA A 157 -3.94 18.74 10.37
CA ALA A 157 -3.79 17.64 11.30
C ALA A 157 -4.99 16.68 11.25
N PRO A 158 -4.78 15.36 11.39
CA PRO A 158 -5.87 14.39 11.35
C PRO A 158 -6.77 14.58 12.57
N GLU A 159 -8.06 14.77 12.33
CA GLU A 159 -9.08 14.86 13.37
C GLU A 159 -10.05 13.69 13.23
N ILE A 160 -10.25 12.93 14.30
CA ILE A 160 -11.23 11.86 14.38
C ILE A 160 -12.23 12.19 15.48
N PHE A 161 -13.49 12.40 15.13
CA PHE A 161 -14.59 12.76 16.05
C PHE A 161 -14.28 13.96 16.96
N GLY A 162 -13.59 14.99 16.44
CA GLY A 162 -13.24 16.20 17.21
C GLY A 162 -11.99 16.06 18.09
N TRP A 163 -11.32 14.92 18.06
CA TRP A 163 -10.04 14.72 18.73
C TRP A 163 -8.94 14.87 17.67
N SER A 164 -8.09 15.88 17.85
CA SER A 164 -6.89 16.04 17.03
C SER A 164 -5.89 14.95 17.41
N LEU A 165 -5.68 14.01 16.51
CA LEU A 165 -4.57 13.05 16.59
C LEU A 165 -3.31 13.78 16.12
N GLY A 166 -2.73 14.63 16.94
CA GLY A 166 -1.49 15.33 16.58
C GLY A 166 -0.41 14.38 16.02
N SER A 167 0.74 14.92 15.65
CA SER A 167 1.87 14.13 15.09
C SER A 167 2.53 13.15 16.07
N GLY A 168 2.00 12.99 17.27
CA GLY A 168 2.54 12.17 18.37
C GLY A 168 1.96 10.75 18.43
N ASP A 169 1.83 10.25 19.66
CA ASP A 169 1.43 8.85 19.97
C ASP A 169 0.10 8.44 19.34
N GLY A 170 -0.87 9.34 19.29
CA GLY A 170 -2.18 9.05 18.70
C GLY A 170 -2.10 8.72 17.21
N PHE A 171 -1.28 9.45 16.46
CA PHE A 171 -1.06 9.20 15.04
C PHE A 171 -0.29 7.88 14.79
N TYR A 172 0.68 7.57 15.66
CA TYR A 172 1.38 6.29 15.61
C TYR A 172 0.41 5.10 15.76
N PHE A 173 -0.48 5.13 16.76
CA PHE A 173 -1.48 4.08 16.95
C PHE A 173 -2.44 3.96 15.76
N LEU A 174 -2.82 5.07 15.16
CA LEU A 174 -3.62 5.05 13.94
C LEU A 174 -2.88 4.32 12.81
N CYS A 175 -1.61 4.66 12.55
CA CYS A 175 -0.78 3.98 11.55
C CYS A 175 -0.63 2.49 11.86
N LEU A 176 -0.43 2.13 13.13
CA LEU A 176 -0.34 0.74 13.58
C LEU A 176 -1.62 -0.04 13.29
N VAL A 177 -2.78 0.52 13.61
CA VAL A 177 -4.08 -0.12 13.34
C VAL A 177 -4.29 -0.34 11.85
N VAL A 178 -4.02 0.67 11.02
CA VAL A 178 -4.13 0.56 9.55
C VAL A 178 -3.15 -0.49 9.01
N ALA A 179 -1.91 -0.53 9.51
CA ALA A 179 -0.91 -1.52 9.10
C ALA A 179 -1.33 -2.96 9.47
N VAL A 180 -1.88 -3.16 10.68
CA VAL A 180 -2.39 -4.48 11.12
C VAL A 180 -3.58 -4.90 10.26
N ILE A 181 -4.55 -4.02 10.04
CA ILE A 181 -5.72 -4.32 9.18
C ILE A 181 -5.28 -4.65 7.76
N SER A 182 -4.36 -3.87 7.18
CA SER A 182 -3.82 -4.11 5.85
C SER A 182 -3.10 -5.45 5.76
N THR A 183 -2.27 -5.78 6.75
CA THR A 183 -1.56 -7.06 6.83
C THR A 183 -2.52 -8.24 6.92
N LEU A 184 -3.53 -8.16 7.80
CA LEU A 184 -4.55 -9.21 7.93
C LEU A 184 -5.39 -9.34 6.66
N GLY A 185 -5.72 -8.22 6.01
CA GLY A 185 -6.44 -8.20 4.73
C GLY A 185 -5.66 -8.93 3.63
N ILE A 186 -4.37 -8.64 3.48
CA ILE A 186 -3.49 -9.32 2.50
C ILE A 186 -3.30 -10.78 2.83
N LEU A 187 -3.09 -11.15 4.10
CA LEU A 187 -2.97 -12.54 4.51
C LEU A 187 -4.25 -13.34 4.19
N ASN A 188 -5.43 -12.77 4.43
CA ASN A 188 -6.69 -13.40 4.08
C ASN A 188 -6.87 -13.52 2.56
N LEU A 189 -6.51 -12.47 1.81
CA LEU A 189 -6.54 -12.48 0.36
C LEU A 189 -5.65 -13.59 -0.23
N LEU A 190 -4.42 -13.72 0.25
CA LEU A 190 -3.47 -14.73 -0.23
C LEU A 190 -3.92 -16.17 0.04
N ARG A 191 -4.74 -16.40 1.07
CA ARG A 191 -5.32 -17.72 1.38
C ARG A 191 -6.57 -18.03 0.58
N SER A 192 -7.18 -17.01 -0.01
CA SER A 192 -8.40 -17.15 -0.81
C SER A 192 -8.11 -17.81 -2.17
N PRO A 193 -9.14 -18.25 -2.92
CA PRO A 193 -8.97 -18.66 -4.32
C PRO A 193 -8.28 -17.61 -5.19
N THR A 194 -8.49 -16.34 -4.88
CA THR A 194 -7.83 -15.21 -5.55
C THR A 194 -6.32 -15.22 -5.38
N GLY A 195 -5.82 -15.45 -4.17
CA GLY A 195 -4.39 -15.54 -3.90
C GLY A 195 -3.73 -16.72 -4.64
N ARG A 196 -4.42 -17.86 -4.70
CA ARG A 196 -3.94 -19.01 -5.50
C ARG A 196 -3.89 -18.71 -6.99
N ALA A 197 -4.87 -17.95 -7.52
CA ALA A 197 -4.85 -17.51 -8.91
C ALA A 197 -3.67 -16.56 -9.19
N PHE A 198 -3.32 -15.67 -8.25
CA PHE A 198 -2.14 -14.80 -8.37
C PHE A 198 -0.84 -15.61 -8.50
N VAL A 199 -0.64 -16.59 -7.62
CA VAL A 199 0.55 -17.45 -7.68
C VAL A 199 0.59 -18.26 -8.97
N ALA A 200 -0.53 -18.82 -9.42
CA ALA A 200 -0.60 -19.54 -10.69
C ALA A 200 -0.23 -18.66 -11.89
N ILE A 201 -0.67 -17.39 -11.90
CA ILE A 201 -0.32 -16.42 -12.96
C ILE A 201 1.18 -16.09 -12.92
N ARG A 202 1.77 -15.93 -11.74
CA ARG A 202 3.20 -15.67 -11.57
C ARG A 202 4.04 -16.82 -12.12
N ASP A 203 3.66 -18.06 -11.82
CA ASP A 203 4.42 -19.23 -12.18
C ASP A 203 4.33 -19.51 -13.70
N SER A 204 3.12 -19.40 -14.30
CA SER A 204 2.92 -19.52 -15.76
C SER A 204 1.57 -18.95 -16.19
N GLU A 205 1.57 -17.84 -16.92
CA GLU A 205 0.35 -17.24 -17.45
C GLU A 205 -0.40 -18.18 -18.40
N ILE A 206 0.34 -18.94 -19.26
CA ILE A 206 -0.23 -19.86 -20.25
C ILE A 206 -0.92 -21.01 -19.54
N SER A 207 -0.27 -21.61 -18.55
CA SER A 207 -0.84 -22.71 -17.78
C SER A 207 -2.04 -22.26 -16.93
N ALA A 208 -1.97 -21.07 -16.32
CA ALA A 208 -3.08 -20.50 -15.58
C ALA A 208 -4.31 -20.29 -16.46
N GLN A 209 -4.10 -19.75 -17.69
CA GLN A 209 -5.18 -19.52 -18.64
C GLN A 209 -5.81 -20.84 -19.11
N SER A 210 -5.01 -21.88 -19.39
CA SER A 210 -5.53 -23.20 -19.78
C SER A 210 -6.37 -23.86 -18.69
N MET A 211 -6.12 -23.52 -17.42
CA MET A 211 -6.90 -23.96 -16.28
C MET A 211 -8.12 -23.07 -15.96
N GLY A 212 -8.47 -22.15 -16.87
CA GLY A 212 -9.65 -21.29 -16.75
C GLY A 212 -9.46 -20.02 -15.92
N ILE A 213 -8.22 -19.65 -15.55
CA ILE A 213 -7.96 -18.41 -14.82
C ILE A 213 -7.98 -17.23 -15.80
N HIS A 214 -8.84 -16.25 -15.53
CA HIS A 214 -9.00 -15.05 -16.35
C HIS A 214 -7.88 -14.04 -16.07
N LEU A 215 -6.77 -14.07 -16.86
CA LEU A 215 -5.57 -13.26 -16.64
C LEU A 215 -5.88 -11.77 -16.45
N ALA A 216 -6.69 -11.19 -17.36
CA ALA A 216 -7.02 -9.78 -17.32
C ALA A 216 -7.65 -9.37 -15.97
N ARG A 217 -8.64 -10.15 -15.50
CA ARG A 217 -9.34 -9.87 -14.24
C ARG A 217 -8.39 -9.89 -13.04
N TYR A 218 -7.58 -10.95 -12.92
CA TYR A 218 -6.70 -11.10 -11.75
C TYR A 218 -5.51 -10.15 -11.77
N LYS A 219 -4.93 -9.87 -12.93
CA LYS A 219 -3.88 -8.86 -13.08
C LYS A 219 -4.37 -7.46 -12.72
N THR A 220 -5.55 -7.06 -13.25
CA THR A 220 -6.15 -5.76 -12.89
C THR A 220 -6.47 -5.68 -11.40
N MET A 221 -6.99 -6.76 -10.81
CA MET A 221 -7.32 -6.79 -9.39
C MET A 221 -6.07 -6.67 -8.50
N SER A 222 -4.95 -7.31 -8.86
CA SER A 222 -3.70 -7.17 -8.12
C SER A 222 -3.15 -5.75 -8.18
N PHE A 223 -3.20 -5.09 -9.35
CA PHE A 223 -2.85 -3.68 -9.48
C PHE A 223 -3.75 -2.77 -8.64
N ALA A 224 -5.06 -2.97 -8.69
CA ALA A 224 -6.02 -2.18 -7.92
C ALA A 224 -5.79 -2.28 -6.41
N ILE A 225 -5.57 -3.50 -5.89
CA ILE A 225 -5.32 -3.72 -4.46
C ILE A 225 -3.96 -3.14 -4.06
N SER A 226 -2.92 -3.35 -4.87
CA SER A 226 -1.60 -2.79 -4.63
C SER A 226 -1.63 -1.25 -4.61
N ALA A 227 -2.30 -0.63 -5.58
CA ALA A 227 -2.50 0.82 -5.64
C ALA A 227 -3.35 1.35 -4.47
N ALA A 228 -4.38 0.60 -4.04
CA ALA A 228 -5.17 0.96 -2.86
C ALA A 228 -4.31 1.02 -1.59
N LEU A 229 -3.44 0.05 -1.37
CA LEU A 229 -2.51 0.03 -0.24
C LEU A 229 -1.48 1.16 -0.33
N ALA A 230 -0.96 1.44 -1.53
CA ALA A 230 -0.09 2.59 -1.75
C ALA A 230 -0.83 3.90 -1.45
N GLY A 231 -2.09 4.03 -1.85
CA GLY A 231 -2.94 5.18 -1.54
C GLY A 231 -3.22 5.36 -0.05
N LEU A 232 -3.46 4.26 0.67
CA LEU A 232 -3.58 4.28 2.14
C LEU A 232 -2.29 4.76 2.80
N GLY A 233 -1.14 4.22 2.37
CA GLY A 233 0.16 4.67 2.85
C GLY A 233 0.41 6.15 2.54
N GLY A 234 0.06 6.60 1.33
CA GLY A 234 0.17 7.99 0.90
C GLY A 234 -0.69 8.95 1.72
N ALA A 235 -1.92 8.56 2.03
CA ALA A 235 -2.83 9.33 2.88
C ALA A 235 -2.25 9.53 4.28
N LEU A 236 -1.68 8.49 4.88
CA LEU A 236 -1.00 8.58 6.18
C LEU A 236 0.30 9.39 6.08
N TYR A 237 1.07 9.22 4.99
CA TYR A 237 2.30 9.97 4.73
C TYR A 237 2.05 11.48 4.66
N ALA A 238 0.97 11.90 3.99
CA ALA A 238 0.57 13.30 3.88
C ALA A 238 0.36 13.97 5.25
N HIS A 239 -0.29 13.27 6.17
CA HIS A 239 -0.51 13.77 7.53
C HIS A 239 0.78 13.75 8.38
N LYS A 240 1.66 12.78 8.16
CA LYS A 240 2.94 12.71 8.89
C LYS A 240 3.85 13.87 8.55
N LEU A 241 3.90 14.28 7.28
CA LEU A 241 4.71 15.41 6.81
C LEU A 241 4.01 16.76 7.00
N SER A 242 2.67 16.78 7.05
CA SER A 242 1.86 18.02 7.10
C SER A 242 2.01 18.93 5.89
N PHE A 243 2.90 18.60 4.96
CA PHE A 243 3.15 19.30 3.71
C PHE A 243 3.57 18.31 2.62
N ILE A 244 2.95 18.39 1.46
CA ILE A 244 3.25 17.53 0.31
C ILE A 244 3.56 18.37 -0.92
N SER A 245 4.60 17.96 -1.66
CA SER A 245 5.00 18.57 -2.93
C SER A 245 5.15 17.46 -4.00
N PRO A 246 5.02 17.77 -5.30
CA PRO A 246 5.16 16.78 -6.38
C PRO A 246 6.49 16.04 -6.35
N ASP A 247 7.60 16.72 -6.04
CA ASP A 247 8.95 16.15 -6.02
C ASP A 247 9.11 14.96 -5.06
N GLN A 248 8.27 14.90 -4.01
CA GLN A 248 8.29 13.80 -3.05
C GLN A 248 7.79 12.46 -3.64
N PHE A 249 7.06 12.51 -4.76
CA PHE A 249 6.49 11.34 -5.41
C PHE A 249 7.21 10.98 -6.71
N SER A 250 8.49 11.33 -6.79
CA SER A 250 9.37 11.09 -7.93
C SER A 250 9.74 9.60 -8.09
N ILE A 251 10.46 9.32 -9.17
CA ILE A 251 10.99 7.97 -9.44
C ILE A 251 11.93 7.48 -8.33
N LEU A 252 12.68 8.39 -7.68
CA LEU A 252 13.58 8.01 -6.58
C LEU A 252 12.79 7.38 -5.44
N GLN A 253 11.65 7.97 -5.08
CA GLN A 253 10.73 7.40 -4.09
C GLN A 253 10.19 6.03 -4.52
N SER A 254 9.92 5.82 -5.81
CA SER A 254 9.49 4.50 -6.32
C SER A 254 10.58 3.45 -6.19
N ILE A 255 11.84 3.82 -6.38
CA ILE A 255 12.99 2.93 -6.20
C ILE A 255 13.21 2.61 -4.73
N ASP A 256 13.14 3.60 -3.85
CA ASP A 256 13.26 3.42 -2.40
C ASP A 256 12.17 2.48 -1.83
N LEU A 257 10.98 2.49 -2.43
CA LEU A 257 9.89 1.58 -2.06
C LEU A 257 10.11 0.14 -2.53
N LEU A 258 10.99 -0.08 -3.53
CA LEU A 258 11.31 -1.40 -4.08
C LEU A 258 12.50 -2.07 -3.39
N LEU A 259 13.39 -1.29 -2.78
CA LEU A 259 14.56 -1.76 -2.03
C LEU A 259 14.20 -2.19 -0.61
#